data_dde1ab1deb967143cbbfb86a54736171
#
_entry.id   dde1ab1deb967143cbbfb86a54736171
#
_cell.length_a   1.000
_cell.length_b   1.000
_cell.length_c   1.000
_cell.angle_alpha   90.00
_cell.angle_beta   90.00
_cell.angle_gamma   90.00
#
_symmetry.space_group_name_H-M   'P 1'
#
loop_
_entity.id
_entity.type
_entity.pdbx_description
1 polymer ?
#
loop_
_entity_poly.entity_id
_entity_poly.type
_entity_poly.pdbx_seq_one_letter_code
_entity_poly.pdbx_strand_id
1 'polypeptide(L)'
;VRPKRTLTGISLAAVATLLLAASCGSAEDTAGTEPVQRPGTLLMQRPLTNGGPLISAVTGSATYIRYLSTAPDTSTIEVSGAVYLPKGTPPEGGWPLVAYGHGTTGVADECAPTNSPGLYGNDTTVSKLLEDHRAVVMTNYQGLDGPGGAPYLDAASSGYDVLDSVRAAQALDLPVTKDVVLVGLSQGGRATESAAETAKTYAPELKILGNVLLSPALRSELAQAAQAQTLTVGQYLLLPYLVAAVRYGDPDYSFDKVLHEPLLSAAPRLEGLCTGQSTLHDFAVGQSATPAAAQFVDDAARAALADYESGGNLPKIASDIPTFISRGDKDDLVNTEWANQAVAEMCTLGTNLVDTVLPGGHEAWRARGDLVAHWITDRFAGKPVPATTCRR
;
A
#
# COMPACT_ATOMS: atom_id res chain seq x y z
N VAL A 1 75.70 25.16 18.56
CA VAL A 1 76.43 25.66 19.73
C VAL A 1 75.47 25.46 20.94
N ARG A 2 75.72 24.42 21.76
CA ARG A 2 75.32 24.34 23.18
C ARG A 2 76.16 25.33 24.00
N PRO A 3 75.81 25.75 25.24
CA PRO A 3 75.65 24.87 26.37
C PRO A 3 74.75 25.34 27.56
N LYS A 4 74.55 24.36 28.49
CA LYS A 4 74.64 24.29 29.96
C LYS A 4 73.57 24.96 30.87
N ARG A 5 72.88 24.10 31.58
CA ARG A 5 72.83 23.77 33.04
C ARG A 5 72.80 24.94 34.03
N THR A 6 71.85 24.93 34.95
CA THR A 6 72.12 24.78 36.40
C THR A 6 70.83 24.38 37.20
N LEU A 7 71.07 23.50 38.12
CA LEU A 7 70.18 23.05 39.24
C LEU A 7 70.12 24.14 40.31
N THR A 8 69.03 24.23 41.07
CA THR A 8 68.99 24.07 42.56
C THR A 8 67.65 24.59 43.10
N GLY A 9 67.10 23.86 44.05
CA GLY A 9 66.39 24.40 45.14
C GLY A 9 65.22 23.53 45.65
N ILE A 10 65.49 22.62 46.60
CA ILE A 10 64.50 21.87 47.34
C ILE A 10 63.92 22.74 48.45
N SER A 11 62.65 22.78 48.63
CA SER A 11 62.01 23.16 49.88
C SER A 11 60.78 22.28 50.18
N LEU A 12 60.88 21.49 51.22
CA LEU A 12 59.79 20.76 51.89
C LEU A 12 58.79 21.77 52.53
N ALA A 13 57.51 21.61 52.30
CA ALA A 13 56.51 22.13 53.22
C ALA A 13 55.34 21.14 53.34
N ALA A 14 54.96 20.98 54.58
CA ALA A 14 54.15 19.91 55.16
C ALA A 14 52.79 19.68 54.62
N VAL A 15 52.42 18.40 54.64
CA VAL A 15 51.12 17.81 54.31
C VAL A 15 50.12 18.10 55.45
N ALA A 16 48.96 18.70 55.09
CA ALA A 16 47.75 18.65 55.90
C ALA A 16 46.73 17.80 55.18
N THR A 17 46.50 16.58 55.66
CA THR A 17 45.50 15.64 55.12
C THR A 17 44.11 16.07 55.58
N LEU A 18 43.30 16.63 54.70
CA LEU A 18 41.85 16.70 54.87
C LEU A 18 41.21 15.49 54.18
N LEU A 19 40.64 14.58 54.98
CA LEU A 19 39.77 13.53 54.51
C LEU A 19 38.42 14.13 54.17
N LEU A 20 38.15 14.35 52.88
CA LEU A 20 36.82 14.53 52.35
C LEU A 20 36.22 13.14 52.02
N ALA A 21 35.22 12.74 52.78
CA ALA A 21 34.38 11.61 52.46
C ALA A 21 33.66 11.88 51.14
N ALA A 22 34.10 11.27 50.04
CA ALA A 22 33.37 11.24 48.80
C ALA A 22 32.18 10.29 48.95
N SER A 23 30.97 10.85 49.10
CA SER A 23 29.73 10.14 48.92
C SER A 23 29.66 9.72 47.45
N CYS A 24 29.83 8.41 47.16
CA CYS A 24 29.46 7.82 45.91
C CYS A 24 27.92 7.85 45.82
N GLY A 25 27.37 8.94 45.26
CA GLY A 25 26.05 8.91 44.65
C GLY A 25 26.16 8.07 43.41
N SER A 26 25.57 6.87 43.40
CA SER A 26 25.27 6.12 42.19
C SER A 26 24.36 7.00 41.31
N ALA A 27 24.93 7.60 40.29
CA ALA A 27 24.11 8.08 39.16
C ALA A 27 23.50 6.81 38.55
N GLU A 28 22.22 6.59 38.80
CA GLU A 28 21.43 5.72 37.96
C GLU A 28 21.49 6.32 36.56
N ASP A 29 22.30 5.69 35.69
CA ASP A 29 22.17 5.83 34.27
C ASP A 29 20.74 5.40 33.90
N THR A 30 19.80 6.34 33.87
CA THR A 30 18.59 6.20 33.10
C THR A 30 19.03 6.26 31.66
N ALA A 31 19.58 5.13 31.15
CA ALA A 31 19.59 4.87 29.73
C ALA A 31 18.12 4.93 29.30
N GLY A 32 17.72 6.08 28.75
CA GLY A 32 16.42 6.23 28.11
C GLY A 32 16.37 5.16 27.03
N THR A 33 15.61 4.11 27.30
CA THR A 33 15.23 3.15 26.24
C THR A 33 14.54 3.98 25.18
N GLU A 34 15.20 4.18 24.03
CA GLU A 34 14.51 4.73 22.87
C GLU A 34 13.22 3.92 22.68
N PRO A 35 12.08 4.60 22.45
CA PRO A 35 10.82 3.88 22.28
C PRO A 35 11.01 2.91 21.12
N VAL A 36 10.75 1.63 21.38
CA VAL A 36 10.82 0.58 20.35
C VAL A 36 9.89 1.03 19.20
N GLN A 37 10.50 1.40 18.10
CA GLN A 37 9.75 1.82 16.90
C GLN A 37 9.06 0.58 16.33
N ARG A 38 7.72 0.58 16.40
CA ARG A 38 6.89 -0.54 15.93
C ARG A 38 6.18 -0.14 14.63
N PRO A 39 5.80 -1.11 13.78
CA PRO A 39 4.92 -0.85 12.66
C PRO A 39 3.68 -0.03 13.07
N GLY A 40 3.30 0.95 12.25
CA GLY A 40 2.28 1.95 12.56
C GLY A 40 2.75 3.16 13.37
N THR A 41 4.02 3.20 13.83
CA THR A 41 4.56 4.39 14.50
C THR A 41 4.58 5.57 13.54
N LEU A 42 3.88 6.65 13.89
CA LEU A 42 3.90 7.91 13.16
C LEU A 42 5.27 8.59 13.32
N LEU A 43 5.96 8.82 12.22
CA LEU A 43 7.28 9.46 12.21
C LEU A 43 7.20 10.96 11.93
N MET A 44 6.27 11.36 11.05
CA MET A 44 6.13 12.74 10.63
C MET A 44 4.72 13.03 10.16
N GLN A 45 4.26 14.26 10.39
CA GLN A 45 3.04 14.80 9.83
C GLN A 45 3.26 16.24 9.34
N ARG A 46 2.55 16.60 8.28
CA ARG A 46 2.51 17.99 7.78
C ARG A 46 1.22 18.22 6.98
N PRO A 47 0.75 19.46 6.84
CA PRO A 47 -0.35 19.75 5.94
C PRO A 47 -0.05 19.26 4.51
N LEU A 48 -1.07 18.69 3.85
CA LEU A 48 -1.03 18.35 2.43
C LEU A 48 -1.92 19.35 1.67
N THR A 49 -1.31 20.14 0.77
CA THR A 49 -1.97 21.29 0.15
C THR A 49 -2.10 21.19 -1.38
N ASN A 50 -1.69 20.07 -1.98
CA ASN A 50 -1.66 19.88 -3.43
C ASN A 50 -2.93 19.23 -4.03
N GLY A 51 -4.06 19.24 -3.31
CA GLY A 51 -5.30 18.63 -3.78
C GLY A 51 -5.85 19.32 -5.04
N GLY A 52 -6.23 18.52 -6.04
CA GLY A 52 -6.93 18.98 -7.23
C GLY A 52 -8.36 19.44 -6.96
N PRO A 53 -9.08 19.94 -7.98
CA PRO A 53 -10.41 20.52 -7.79
C PRO A 53 -11.41 19.60 -7.11
N LEU A 54 -11.45 18.30 -7.47
CA LEU A 54 -12.38 17.32 -6.88
C LEU A 54 -12.10 17.16 -5.37
N ILE A 55 -10.84 16.92 -5.00
CA ILE A 55 -10.43 16.75 -3.61
C ILE A 55 -10.68 18.03 -2.83
N SER A 56 -10.24 19.19 -3.33
CA SER A 56 -10.38 20.47 -2.66
C SER A 56 -11.83 20.91 -2.46
N ALA A 57 -12.75 20.45 -3.34
CA ALA A 57 -14.16 20.77 -3.20
C ALA A 57 -14.79 20.18 -1.94
N VAL A 58 -14.34 19.02 -1.48
CA VAL A 58 -14.96 18.22 -0.41
C VAL A 58 -14.09 18.05 0.83
N THR A 59 -12.79 18.33 0.75
CA THR A 59 -11.83 18.18 1.84
C THR A 59 -11.84 19.41 2.75
N GLY A 60 -12.03 19.21 4.05
CA GLY A 60 -11.86 20.23 5.09
C GLY A 60 -10.39 20.41 5.47
N SER A 61 -9.66 19.31 5.64
CA SER A 61 -8.21 19.29 5.84
C SER A 61 -7.59 18.01 5.30
N ALA A 62 -6.33 18.09 4.90
CA ALA A 62 -5.54 16.93 4.53
C ALA A 62 -4.16 16.98 5.22
N THR A 63 -3.73 15.86 5.75
CA THR A 63 -2.47 15.69 6.48
C THR A 63 -1.65 14.61 5.80
N TYR A 64 -0.47 14.98 5.30
CA TYR A 64 0.54 14.02 4.86
C TYR A 64 1.17 13.38 6.10
N ILE A 65 1.42 12.07 6.04
CA ILE A 65 2.02 11.28 7.11
C ILE A 65 3.18 10.43 6.58
N ARG A 66 4.19 10.22 7.43
CA ARG A 66 5.16 9.12 7.30
C ARG A 66 5.07 8.24 8.54
N TYR A 67 5.16 6.95 8.34
CA TYR A 67 5.00 5.97 9.40
C TYR A 67 5.85 4.73 9.12
N LEU A 68 6.06 3.91 10.14
CA LEU A 68 6.74 2.64 9.99
C LEU A 68 5.76 1.55 9.54
N SER A 69 6.22 0.69 8.65
CA SER A 69 5.51 -0.50 8.19
C SER A 69 6.47 -1.68 8.08
N THR A 70 5.99 -2.79 7.51
CA THR A 70 6.72 -4.04 7.37
C THR A 70 6.91 -4.41 5.91
N ALA A 71 8.16 -4.52 5.47
CA ALA A 71 8.53 -4.91 4.12
C ALA A 71 8.31 -6.42 3.86
N PRO A 72 8.39 -6.90 2.59
CA PRO A 72 8.24 -8.33 2.26
C PRO A 72 9.22 -9.25 2.98
N ASP A 73 10.43 -8.77 3.28
CA ASP A 73 11.47 -9.49 4.03
C ASP A 73 11.30 -9.41 5.57
N THR A 74 10.16 -8.87 6.02
CA THR A 74 9.82 -8.62 7.42
C THR A 74 10.63 -7.53 8.13
N SER A 75 11.50 -6.82 7.42
CA SER A 75 12.20 -5.65 7.97
C SER A 75 11.25 -4.47 8.15
N THR A 76 11.61 -3.58 9.08
CA THR A 76 10.88 -2.32 9.26
C THR A 76 11.27 -1.33 8.18
N ILE A 77 10.28 -0.69 7.57
CA ILE A 77 10.48 0.31 6.51
C ILE A 77 9.62 1.55 6.75
N GLU A 78 10.08 2.70 6.23
CA GLU A 78 9.27 3.92 6.20
C GLU A 78 8.34 3.91 5.00
N VAL A 79 7.06 4.22 5.25
CA VAL A 79 6.03 4.38 4.23
C VAL A 79 5.34 5.73 4.43
N SER A 80 4.85 6.30 3.36
CA SER A 80 4.12 7.56 3.39
C SER A 80 2.64 7.39 3.03
N GLY A 81 1.86 8.43 3.29
CA GLY A 81 0.44 8.45 2.96
C GLY A 81 -0.21 9.77 3.34
N ALA A 82 -1.52 9.79 3.36
CA ALA A 82 -2.27 10.97 3.78
C ALA A 82 -3.59 10.61 4.48
N VAL A 83 -4.02 11.51 5.36
CA VAL A 83 -5.34 11.49 5.99
C VAL A 83 -6.13 12.69 5.48
N TYR A 84 -7.32 12.45 4.96
CA TYR A 84 -8.25 13.46 4.45
C TYR A 84 -9.48 13.49 5.36
N LEU A 85 -9.83 14.68 5.84
CA LEU A 85 -11.07 14.90 6.58
C LEU A 85 -12.09 15.62 5.69
N PRO A 86 -13.37 15.23 5.72
CA PRO A 86 -14.40 15.93 4.95
C PRO A 86 -14.65 17.34 5.47
N LYS A 87 -15.27 18.18 4.65
CA LYS A 87 -15.79 19.49 5.09
C LYS A 87 -16.94 19.31 6.08
N GLY A 88 -17.09 20.28 6.98
CA GLY A 88 -18.17 20.34 7.95
C GLY A 88 -17.72 20.06 9.36
N THR A 89 -18.67 19.76 10.22
CA THR A 89 -18.45 19.45 11.64
C THR A 89 -18.51 17.94 11.83
N PRO A 90 -17.52 17.33 12.48
CA PRO A 90 -17.55 15.90 12.74
C PRO A 90 -18.75 15.56 13.64
N PRO A 91 -19.38 14.38 13.45
CA PRO A 91 -20.37 13.87 14.37
C PRO A 91 -19.73 13.57 15.74
N GLU A 92 -20.60 13.34 16.74
CA GLU A 92 -20.14 12.85 18.04
C GLU A 92 -19.34 11.55 17.85
N GLY A 93 -18.14 11.47 18.42
CA GLY A 93 -17.20 10.37 18.25
C GLY A 93 -16.26 10.48 17.06
N GLY A 94 -16.41 11.48 16.19
CA GLY A 94 -15.53 11.71 15.03
C GLY A 94 -16.09 11.17 13.71
N TRP A 95 -15.38 11.49 12.62
CA TRP A 95 -15.70 10.99 11.28
C TRP A 95 -15.48 9.48 11.18
N PRO A 96 -16.41 8.70 10.58
CA PRO A 96 -16.16 7.31 10.22
C PRO A 96 -14.90 7.20 9.37
N LEU A 97 -13.96 6.31 9.74
CA LEU A 97 -12.67 6.19 9.06
C LEU A 97 -12.68 5.09 8.00
N VAL A 98 -12.35 5.45 6.78
CA VAL A 98 -12.10 4.50 5.68
C VAL A 98 -10.60 4.42 5.44
N ALA A 99 -10.03 3.20 5.43
CA ALA A 99 -8.69 2.95 4.94
C ALA A 99 -8.79 2.59 3.45
N TYR A 100 -8.26 3.48 2.59
CA TYR A 100 -8.35 3.32 1.15
C TYR A 100 -7.05 2.80 0.56
N GLY A 101 -7.11 1.59 0.00
CA GLY A 101 -6.08 1.03 -0.87
C GLY A 101 -6.27 1.52 -2.30
N HIS A 102 -5.33 2.33 -2.80
CA HIS A 102 -5.43 2.90 -4.15
C HIS A 102 -5.11 1.90 -5.25
N GLY A 103 -5.69 2.11 -6.44
CA GLY A 103 -5.33 1.38 -7.65
C GLY A 103 -3.91 1.71 -8.12
N THR A 104 -3.43 0.98 -9.11
CA THR A 104 -2.07 1.16 -9.67
C THR A 104 -1.82 2.60 -10.09
N THR A 105 -0.78 3.20 -9.54
CA THR A 105 -0.31 4.56 -9.87
C THR A 105 1.05 4.58 -10.53
N GLY A 106 1.75 3.47 -10.53
CA GLY A 106 3.11 3.27 -11.04
C GLY A 106 3.97 2.52 -10.02
N VAL A 107 5.25 2.39 -10.32
CA VAL A 107 6.26 1.76 -9.44
C VAL A 107 7.45 2.67 -9.17
N ALA A 108 7.50 3.84 -9.79
CA ALA A 108 8.52 4.85 -9.54
C ALA A 108 8.16 5.68 -8.29
N ASP A 109 9.15 6.15 -7.56
CA ASP A 109 9.01 6.91 -6.31
C ASP A 109 8.05 8.11 -6.44
N GLU A 110 8.12 8.83 -7.56
CA GLU A 110 7.25 9.97 -7.85
C GLU A 110 5.78 9.61 -8.06
N CYS A 111 5.46 8.33 -8.26
CA CYS A 111 4.09 7.87 -8.53
C CYS A 111 3.23 7.70 -7.27
N ALA A 112 3.70 8.15 -6.12
CA ALA A 112 2.88 8.23 -4.92
C ALA A 112 1.64 9.10 -5.16
N PRO A 113 0.42 8.63 -4.85
CA PRO A 113 -0.81 9.42 -5.02
C PRO A 113 -0.73 10.81 -4.42
N THR A 114 -0.09 10.95 -3.25
CA THR A 114 0.06 12.24 -2.57
C THR A 114 0.91 13.26 -3.34
N ASN A 115 1.65 12.85 -4.36
CA ASN A 115 2.45 13.73 -5.23
C ASN A 115 1.61 14.32 -6.38
N SER A 116 0.39 13.80 -6.64
CA SER A 116 -0.48 14.25 -7.72
C SER A 116 -1.73 14.95 -7.19
N PRO A 117 -2.11 16.13 -7.72
CA PRO A 117 -3.37 16.79 -7.38
C PRO A 117 -4.61 15.93 -7.60
N GLY A 118 -4.59 15.06 -8.60
CA GLY A 118 -5.66 14.11 -8.93
C GLY A 118 -5.42 12.70 -8.37
N LEU A 119 -4.47 12.54 -7.42
CA LEU A 119 -4.12 11.26 -6.80
C LEU A 119 -3.88 10.15 -7.84
N TYR A 120 -3.33 10.52 -9.00
CA TYR A 120 -3.15 9.62 -10.15
C TYR A 120 -4.42 8.82 -10.51
N GLY A 121 -5.59 9.53 -10.55
CA GLY A 121 -6.89 8.95 -10.92
C GLY A 121 -7.69 8.34 -9.76
N ASN A 122 -7.18 8.39 -8.53
CA ASN A 122 -7.90 7.90 -7.35
C ASN A 122 -8.77 8.99 -6.68
N ASP A 123 -8.68 10.25 -7.13
CA ASP A 123 -9.40 11.41 -6.59
C ASP A 123 -10.93 11.25 -6.63
N THR A 124 -11.47 10.63 -7.66
CA THR A 124 -12.91 10.38 -7.79
C THR A 124 -13.44 9.50 -6.67
N THR A 125 -12.73 8.42 -6.33
CA THR A 125 -13.14 7.52 -5.24
C THR A 125 -12.98 8.18 -3.89
N VAL A 126 -11.84 8.85 -3.65
CA VAL A 126 -11.57 9.56 -2.39
C VAL A 126 -12.57 10.70 -2.19
N SER A 127 -12.86 11.50 -3.23
CA SER A 127 -13.87 12.58 -3.16
C SER A 127 -15.24 12.05 -2.78
N LYS A 128 -15.65 10.91 -3.37
CA LYS A 128 -16.95 10.31 -3.07
C LYS A 128 -17.05 9.83 -1.63
N LEU A 129 -15.99 9.26 -1.07
CA LEU A 129 -15.94 8.87 0.33
C LEU A 129 -16.05 10.08 1.27
N LEU A 130 -15.38 11.19 0.92
CA LEU A 130 -15.45 12.45 1.66
C LEU A 130 -16.83 13.12 1.56
N GLU A 131 -17.47 13.12 0.36
CA GLU A 131 -18.85 13.59 0.16
C GLU A 131 -19.84 12.83 1.04
N ASP A 132 -19.60 11.54 1.24
CA ASP A 132 -20.41 10.68 2.12
C ASP A 132 -20.02 10.85 3.61
N HIS A 133 -19.33 11.95 3.96
CA HIS A 133 -18.92 12.30 5.31
C HIS A 133 -18.05 11.22 6.01
N ARG A 134 -17.11 10.62 5.28
CA ARG A 134 -16.13 9.67 5.81
C ARG A 134 -14.74 10.27 5.73
N ALA A 135 -13.96 10.18 6.80
CA ALA A 135 -12.53 10.44 6.73
C ALA A 135 -11.85 9.32 5.95
N VAL A 136 -10.78 9.66 5.23
CA VAL A 136 -10.02 8.68 4.44
C VAL A 136 -8.56 8.71 4.87
N VAL A 137 -8.01 7.56 5.26
CA VAL A 137 -6.56 7.35 5.29
C VAL A 137 -6.17 6.53 4.07
N MET A 138 -5.14 6.99 3.35
CA MET A 138 -4.62 6.33 2.16
C MET A 138 -3.10 6.21 2.29
N THR A 139 -2.58 4.99 2.24
CA THR A 139 -1.15 4.73 2.10
C THR A 139 -0.69 5.02 0.67
N ASN A 140 0.57 5.43 0.48
CA ASN A 140 1.18 5.47 -0.85
C ASN A 140 1.77 4.10 -1.26
N TYR A 141 1.84 3.14 -0.35
CA TYR A 141 2.60 1.89 -0.36
C TYR A 141 4.12 2.08 -0.33
N GLN A 142 4.81 1.02 0.08
CA GLN A 142 6.26 0.94 0.08
C GLN A 142 6.86 1.28 -1.29
N GLY A 143 7.92 2.08 -1.30
CA GLY A 143 8.67 2.46 -2.50
C GLY A 143 8.02 3.57 -3.34
N LEU A 144 6.86 4.08 -2.93
CA LEU A 144 6.24 5.27 -3.50
C LEU A 144 6.34 6.42 -2.49
N ASP A 145 7.14 7.45 -2.82
CA ASP A 145 7.51 8.56 -1.92
C ASP A 145 8.15 8.07 -0.61
N GLY A 146 9.09 7.12 -0.74
CA GLY A 146 9.79 6.51 0.37
C GLY A 146 10.99 5.68 -0.04
N PRO A 147 11.77 5.19 0.93
CA PRO A 147 12.96 4.41 0.64
C PRO A 147 12.62 3.03 0.05
N GLY A 148 13.56 2.51 -0.74
CA GLY A 148 13.48 1.20 -1.37
C GLY A 148 12.69 1.20 -2.68
N GLY A 149 12.54 0.03 -3.29
CA GLY A 149 11.72 -0.16 -4.48
C GLY A 149 10.28 -0.51 -4.13
N ALA A 150 9.38 -0.38 -5.10
CA ALA A 150 8.00 -0.78 -4.95
C ALA A 150 7.83 -2.29 -5.24
N PRO A 151 7.48 -3.13 -4.24
CA PRO A 151 7.14 -4.53 -4.47
C PRO A 151 5.71 -4.62 -5.04
N TYR A 152 5.54 -4.20 -6.30
CA TYR A 152 4.24 -4.08 -6.94
C TYR A 152 3.46 -5.40 -6.90
N LEU A 153 2.23 -5.37 -6.40
CA LEU A 153 1.35 -6.53 -6.18
C LEU A 153 1.85 -7.53 -5.11
N ASP A 154 2.87 -7.20 -4.30
CA ASP A 154 3.12 -7.98 -3.08
C ASP A 154 1.96 -7.77 -2.11
N ALA A 155 1.28 -8.86 -1.76
CA ALA A 155 0.10 -8.80 -0.93
C ALA A 155 0.43 -8.48 0.54
N ALA A 156 1.50 -9.08 1.07
CA ALA A 156 1.83 -8.97 2.48
C ALA A 156 2.22 -7.54 2.86
N SER A 157 3.23 -6.97 2.18
CA SER A 157 3.69 -5.60 2.48
C SER A 157 2.59 -4.56 2.25
N SER A 158 1.85 -4.65 1.12
CA SER A 158 0.77 -3.70 0.85
C SER A 158 -0.38 -3.80 1.86
N GLY A 159 -0.68 -5.01 2.36
CA GLY A 159 -1.65 -5.22 3.44
C GLY A 159 -1.18 -4.61 4.77
N TYR A 160 0.10 -4.77 5.11
CA TYR A 160 0.71 -4.14 6.28
C TYR A 160 0.69 -2.61 6.17
N ASP A 161 1.02 -2.06 4.99
CA ASP A 161 0.98 -0.63 4.73
C ASP A 161 -0.41 -0.03 4.96
N VAL A 162 -1.47 -0.75 4.56
CA VAL A 162 -2.86 -0.35 4.84
C VAL A 162 -3.13 -0.34 6.34
N LEU A 163 -2.81 -1.41 7.07
CA LEU A 163 -3.07 -1.51 8.52
C LEU A 163 -2.27 -0.48 9.31
N ASP A 164 -1.00 -0.27 8.96
CA ASP A 164 -0.13 0.68 9.63
C ASP A 164 -0.49 2.14 9.32
N SER A 165 -1.05 2.42 8.14
CA SER A 165 -1.62 3.75 7.84
C SER A 165 -2.79 4.07 8.77
N VAL A 166 -3.63 3.08 9.11
CA VAL A 166 -4.71 3.24 10.10
C VAL A 166 -4.15 3.53 11.48
N ARG A 167 -3.14 2.79 11.94
CA ARG A 167 -2.44 3.04 13.21
C ARG A 167 -1.90 4.46 13.27
N ALA A 168 -1.22 4.89 12.20
CA ALA A 168 -0.67 6.24 12.08
C ALA A 168 -1.77 7.30 12.10
N ALA A 169 -2.88 7.10 11.38
CA ALA A 169 -4.01 8.01 11.37
C ALA A 169 -4.68 8.12 12.75
N GLN A 170 -4.81 6.99 13.46
CA GLN A 170 -5.38 6.96 14.81
C GLN A 170 -4.44 7.51 15.90
N ALA A 171 -3.15 7.65 15.60
CA ALA A 171 -2.18 8.32 16.48
C ALA A 171 -2.20 9.85 16.33
N LEU A 172 -2.82 10.39 15.27
CA LEU A 172 -3.04 11.81 15.09
C LEU A 172 -4.17 12.30 16.01
N ASP A 173 -4.06 13.55 16.46
CA ASP A 173 -5.16 14.23 17.18
C ASP A 173 -6.20 14.75 16.17
N LEU A 174 -6.86 13.81 15.48
CA LEU A 174 -7.88 14.09 14.48
C LEU A 174 -9.23 13.50 14.93
N PRO A 175 -10.35 14.16 14.58
CA PRO A 175 -11.69 13.71 14.96
C PRO A 175 -12.15 12.54 14.06
N VAL A 176 -11.52 11.38 14.20
CA VAL A 176 -11.85 10.15 13.46
C VAL A 176 -12.22 9.02 14.43
N THR A 177 -13.10 8.13 14.00
CA THR A 177 -13.50 6.97 14.81
C THR A 177 -12.38 5.91 14.89
N LYS A 178 -12.49 5.03 15.89
CA LYS A 178 -11.66 3.82 15.97
C LYS A 178 -12.17 2.70 15.06
N ASP A 179 -13.44 2.79 14.66
CA ASP A 179 -14.08 1.88 13.73
C ASP A 179 -13.59 2.20 12.30
N VAL A 180 -13.21 1.15 11.55
CA VAL A 180 -12.62 1.28 10.22
C VAL A 180 -13.34 0.38 9.22
N VAL A 181 -13.55 0.87 8.00
CA VAL A 181 -13.90 0.06 6.84
C VAL A 181 -12.75 0.14 5.83
N LEU A 182 -12.31 -1.01 5.32
CA LEU A 182 -11.33 -1.09 4.25
C LEU A 182 -12.05 -0.91 2.90
N VAL A 183 -11.45 -0.15 1.99
CA VAL A 183 -11.94 0.00 0.61
C VAL A 183 -10.74 -0.07 -0.33
N GLY A 184 -10.72 -1.02 -1.26
CA GLY A 184 -9.59 -1.19 -2.16
C GLY A 184 -10.01 -1.27 -3.63
N LEU A 185 -9.31 -0.52 -4.50
CA LEU A 185 -9.51 -0.54 -5.94
C LEU A 185 -8.37 -1.28 -6.64
N SER A 186 -8.67 -2.29 -7.47
CA SER A 186 -7.67 -2.96 -8.31
C SER A 186 -6.49 -3.51 -7.48
N GLN A 187 -5.26 -3.01 -7.65
CA GLN A 187 -4.10 -3.27 -6.76
C GLN A 187 -4.49 -3.07 -5.28
N GLY A 188 -5.20 -1.98 -4.99
CA GLY A 188 -5.65 -1.69 -3.63
C GLY A 188 -6.66 -2.71 -3.09
N GLY A 189 -7.43 -3.36 -3.97
CA GLY A 189 -8.28 -4.49 -3.58
C GLY A 189 -7.46 -5.67 -3.07
N ARG A 190 -6.30 -5.95 -3.69
CA ARG A 190 -5.34 -6.94 -3.17
C ARG A 190 -4.80 -6.50 -1.81
N ALA A 191 -4.38 -5.24 -1.69
CA ALA A 191 -3.84 -4.71 -0.44
C ALA A 191 -4.84 -4.78 0.72
N THR A 192 -6.10 -4.40 0.49
CA THR A 192 -7.12 -4.43 1.54
C THR A 192 -7.61 -5.83 1.85
N GLU A 193 -7.62 -6.77 0.89
CA GLU A 193 -7.90 -8.18 1.20
C GLU A 193 -6.77 -8.79 2.03
N SER A 194 -5.50 -8.55 1.68
CA SER A 194 -4.37 -8.97 2.50
C SER A 194 -4.43 -8.37 3.92
N ALA A 195 -4.81 -7.09 4.02
CA ALA A 195 -5.05 -6.45 5.31
C ALA A 195 -6.15 -7.15 6.10
N ALA A 196 -7.26 -7.52 5.45
CA ALA A 196 -8.38 -8.24 6.08
C ALA A 196 -7.98 -9.64 6.55
N GLU A 197 -7.21 -10.38 5.76
CA GLU A 197 -6.70 -11.70 6.12
C GLU A 197 -5.73 -11.65 7.31
N THR A 198 -4.87 -10.63 7.36
CA THR A 198 -3.78 -10.55 8.35
C THR A 198 -4.13 -9.73 9.59
N ALA A 199 -5.21 -8.94 9.58
CA ALA A 199 -5.58 -8.03 10.67
C ALA A 199 -5.58 -8.69 12.04
N LYS A 200 -6.14 -9.89 12.16
CA LYS A 200 -6.27 -10.61 13.43
C LYS A 200 -4.92 -10.95 14.08
N THR A 201 -3.89 -11.16 13.29
CA THR A 201 -2.55 -11.53 13.75
C THR A 201 -1.60 -10.36 13.79
N TYR A 202 -1.68 -9.45 12.82
CA TYR A 202 -0.77 -8.32 12.67
C TYR A 202 -1.24 -7.06 13.40
N ALA A 203 -2.54 -6.79 13.40
CA ALA A 203 -3.14 -5.58 13.96
C ALA A 203 -4.42 -5.88 14.77
N PRO A 204 -4.33 -6.77 15.80
CA PRO A 204 -5.51 -7.25 16.54
C PRO A 204 -6.23 -6.14 17.33
N GLU A 205 -5.59 -5.00 17.53
CA GLU A 205 -6.19 -3.83 18.19
C GLU A 205 -7.07 -2.99 17.26
N LEU A 206 -6.98 -3.16 15.94
CA LEU A 206 -7.79 -2.41 14.98
C LEU A 206 -9.18 -3.02 14.87
N LYS A 207 -10.20 -2.17 14.93
CA LYS A 207 -11.59 -2.58 14.78
C LYS A 207 -12.06 -2.39 13.34
N ILE A 208 -11.89 -3.43 12.53
CA ILE A 208 -12.27 -3.43 11.11
C ILE A 208 -13.66 -4.00 10.97
N LEU A 209 -14.60 -3.20 10.45
CA LEU A 209 -16.01 -3.53 10.34
C LEU A 209 -16.38 -4.23 9.03
N GLY A 210 -15.53 -4.09 8.02
CA GLY A 210 -15.78 -4.68 6.70
C GLY A 210 -14.72 -4.30 5.69
N ASN A 211 -14.73 -4.99 4.56
CA ASN A 211 -13.81 -4.80 3.44
C ASN A 211 -14.61 -4.68 2.13
N VAL A 212 -14.31 -3.67 1.33
CA VAL A 212 -14.92 -3.42 0.01
C VAL A 212 -13.85 -3.53 -1.06
N LEU A 213 -14.08 -4.41 -2.01
CA LEU A 213 -13.17 -4.70 -3.11
C LEU A 213 -13.79 -4.24 -4.44
N LEU A 214 -13.15 -3.29 -5.10
CA LEU A 214 -13.59 -2.71 -6.38
C LEU A 214 -12.69 -3.25 -7.49
N SER A 215 -13.20 -4.11 -8.35
CA SER A 215 -12.43 -4.81 -9.41
C SER A 215 -11.06 -5.27 -8.92
N PRO A 216 -10.99 -6.06 -7.82
CA PRO A 216 -9.74 -6.32 -7.11
C PRO A 216 -8.79 -7.22 -7.90
N ALA A 217 -7.51 -6.88 -7.93
CA ALA A 217 -6.46 -7.70 -8.52
C ALA A 217 -5.99 -8.81 -7.56
N LEU A 218 -6.92 -9.65 -7.07
CA LEU A 218 -6.60 -10.70 -6.09
C LEU A 218 -5.65 -11.76 -6.64
N ARG A 219 -5.76 -12.08 -7.92
CA ARG A 219 -4.85 -13.00 -8.63
C ARG A 219 -4.22 -12.31 -9.83
N SER A 220 -2.98 -12.68 -10.11
CA SER A 220 -2.25 -12.32 -11.33
C SER A 220 -1.56 -13.57 -11.85
N GLU A 221 -1.74 -13.86 -13.14
CA GLU A 221 -1.14 -14.99 -13.81
C GLU A 221 -0.60 -14.54 -15.19
N LEU A 222 0.06 -13.36 -15.20
CA LEU A 222 0.58 -12.75 -16.43
C LEU A 222 1.72 -13.59 -17.04
N ALA A 223 2.52 -14.26 -16.21
CA ALA A 223 3.52 -15.22 -16.72
C ALA A 223 2.88 -16.36 -17.51
N GLN A 224 1.78 -16.91 -17.01
CA GLN A 224 1.01 -17.95 -17.71
C GLN A 224 0.32 -17.39 -18.95
N ALA A 225 -0.29 -16.19 -18.86
CA ALA A 225 -0.95 -15.54 -19.98
C ALA A 225 0.04 -15.19 -21.11
N ALA A 226 1.26 -14.76 -20.78
CA ALA A 226 2.33 -14.53 -21.73
C ALA A 226 2.70 -15.84 -22.46
N GLN A 227 2.90 -16.92 -21.71
CA GLN A 227 3.18 -18.26 -22.29
C GLN A 227 2.03 -18.76 -23.17
N ALA A 228 0.78 -18.54 -22.75
CA ALA A 228 -0.41 -18.93 -23.50
C ALA A 228 -0.73 -17.96 -24.65
N GLN A 229 0.00 -16.86 -24.79
CA GLN A 229 -0.20 -15.81 -25.81
C GLN A 229 -1.58 -15.15 -25.72
N THR A 230 -2.10 -14.94 -24.51
CA THR A 230 -3.44 -14.41 -24.24
C THR A 230 -3.43 -13.03 -23.57
N LEU A 231 -2.26 -12.37 -23.48
CA LEU A 231 -2.15 -11.04 -22.89
C LEU A 231 -3.00 -10.02 -23.65
N THR A 232 -3.70 -9.19 -22.91
CA THR A 232 -4.41 -8.00 -23.44
C THR A 232 -3.44 -6.83 -23.59
N VAL A 233 -3.88 -5.77 -24.29
CA VAL A 233 -3.09 -4.53 -24.45
C VAL A 233 -2.73 -3.93 -23.06
N GLY A 234 -3.68 -3.87 -22.15
CA GLY A 234 -3.44 -3.38 -20.79
C GLY A 234 -2.42 -4.22 -20.04
N GLN A 235 -2.49 -5.52 -20.18
CA GLN A 235 -1.57 -6.47 -19.53
C GLN A 235 -0.15 -6.37 -20.07
N TYR A 236 0.05 -6.15 -21.37
CA TYR A 236 1.38 -5.85 -21.92
C TYR A 236 2.03 -4.63 -21.26
N LEU A 237 1.24 -3.58 -20.99
CA LEU A 237 1.73 -2.34 -20.36
C LEU A 237 2.03 -2.50 -18.86
N LEU A 238 1.52 -3.56 -18.20
CA LEU A 238 1.82 -3.88 -16.81
C LEU A 238 3.10 -4.72 -16.64
N LEU A 239 3.55 -5.41 -17.69
CA LEU A 239 4.74 -6.27 -17.59
C LEU A 239 6.00 -5.55 -17.08
N PRO A 240 6.32 -4.29 -17.49
CA PRO A 240 7.45 -3.57 -16.93
C PRO A 240 7.37 -3.37 -15.41
N TYR A 241 6.16 -3.16 -14.86
CA TYR A 241 5.96 -3.03 -13.41
C TYR A 241 6.21 -4.34 -12.68
N LEU A 242 5.80 -5.47 -13.26
CA LEU A 242 6.08 -6.79 -12.68
C LEU A 242 7.56 -7.15 -12.75
N VAL A 243 8.24 -6.81 -13.84
CA VAL A 243 9.70 -6.99 -13.92
C VAL A 243 10.40 -6.17 -12.84
N ALA A 244 9.96 -4.91 -12.61
CA ALA A 244 10.48 -4.08 -11.52
C ALA A 244 10.22 -4.70 -10.14
N ALA A 245 9.05 -5.30 -9.95
CA ALA A 245 8.68 -5.96 -8.72
C ALA A 245 9.50 -7.23 -8.44
N VAL A 246 9.73 -8.07 -9.45
CA VAL A 246 10.63 -9.23 -9.32
C VAL A 246 12.06 -8.77 -9.03
N ARG A 247 12.53 -7.70 -9.70
CA ARG A 247 13.85 -7.11 -9.49
C ARG A 247 14.06 -6.57 -8.08
N TYR A 248 13.00 -6.23 -7.36
CA TYR A 248 13.09 -5.87 -5.94
C TYR A 248 13.73 -6.99 -5.10
N GLY A 249 13.39 -8.26 -5.36
CA GLY A 249 13.96 -9.43 -4.69
C GLY A 249 15.13 -10.09 -5.41
N ASP A 250 15.22 -9.93 -6.74
CA ASP A 250 16.27 -10.43 -7.61
C ASP A 250 16.81 -9.31 -8.53
N PRO A 251 17.85 -8.58 -8.09
CA PRO A 251 18.39 -7.44 -8.85
C PRO A 251 18.85 -7.75 -10.27
N ASP A 252 19.13 -9.04 -10.59
CA ASP A 252 19.56 -9.48 -11.90
C ASP A 252 18.38 -9.78 -12.85
N TYR A 253 17.13 -9.64 -12.36
CA TYR A 253 15.94 -9.83 -13.19
C TYR A 253 15.65 -8.59 -14.04
N SER A 254 16.07 -8.61 -15.29
CA SER A 254 16.01 -7.49 -16.24
C SER A 254 14.87 -7.64 -17.25
N PHE A 255 14.53 -6.57 -17.96
CA PHE A 255 13.43 -6.55 -18.94
C PHE A 255 13.61 -7.57 -20.06
N ASP A 256 14.83 -7.77 -20.55
CA ASP A 256 15.16 -8.71 -21.61
C ASP A 256 14.96 -10.19 -21.24
N LYS A 257 14.74 -10.49 -19.95
CA LYS A 257 14.30 -11.82 -19.50
C LYS A 257 12.90 -12.19 -20.00
N VAL A 258 12.06 -11.17 -20.25
CA VAL A 258 10.62 -11.34 -20.56
C VAL A 258 10.21 -10.58 -21.80
N LEU A 259 10.77 -9.36 -22.03
CA LEU A 259 10.30 -8.44 -23.04
C LEU A 259 11.19 -8.42 -24.28
N HIS A 260 10.54 -8.30 -25.44
CA HIS A 260 11.17 -8.10 -26.75
C HIS A 260 10.56 -6.85 -27.41
N GLU A 261 11.10 -6.46 -28.57
CA GLU A 261 10.57 -5.31 -29.29
C GLU A 261 9.10 -5.48 -29.70
N PRO A 262 8.26 -4.42 -29.59
CA PRO A 262 8.62 -3.05 -29.23
C PRO A 262 8.60 -2.75 -27.70
N LEU A 263 8.18 -3.69 -26.86
CA LEU A 263 8.04 -3.47 -25.41
C LEU A 263 9.40 -3.27 -24.72
N LEU A 264 10.44 -3.98 -25.16
CA LEU A 264 11.76 -3.91 -24.54
C LEU A 264 12.34 -2.50 -24.57
N SER A 265 12.30 -1.84 -25.73
CA SER A 265 12.77 -0.44 -25.88
C SER A 265 11.93 0.56 -25.08
N ALA A 266 10.64 0.28 -24.90
CA ALA A 266 9.72 1.13 -24.16
C ALA A 266 9.74 0.90 -22.64
N ALA A 267 10.18 -0.27 -22.18
CA ALA A 267 10.06 -0.72 -20.81
C ALA A 267 10.65 0.24 -19.76
N PRO A 268 11.85 0.82 -19.93
CA PRO A 268 12.39 1.77 -18.96
C PRO A 268 11.53 3.02 -18.81
N ARG A 269 10.93 3.49 -19.92
CA ARG A 269 10.00 4.62 -19.88
C ARG A 269 8.68 4.22 -19.20
N LEU A 270 8.10 3.06 -19.57
CA LEU A 270 6.83 2.59 -19.02
C LEU A 270 6.94 2.35 -17.50
N GLU A 271 8.06 1.79 -17.02
CA GLU A 271 8.33 1.62 -15.59
C GLU A 271 8.30 2.97 -14.84
N GLY A 272 8.86 4.03 -15.42
CA GLY A 272 8.89 5.37 -14.82
C GLY A 272 7.59 6.17 -14.97
N LEU A 273 6.55 5.65 -15.64
CA LEU A 273 5.30 6.38 -15.84
C LEU A 273 4.33 6.20 -14.68
N CYS A 274 3.78 7.32 -14.23
CA CYS A 274 2.64 7.29 -13.32
C CYS A 274 1.31 7.26 -14.10
N THR A 275 0.28 6.68 -13.51
CA THR A 275 -1.05 6.59 -14.11
C THR A 275 -1.56 7.97 -14.55
N GLY A 276 -2.10 8.04 -15.74
CA GLY A 276 -2.56 9.30 -16.39
C GLY A 276 -1.47 10.09 -17.10
N GLN A 277 -0.20 9.67 -17.02
CA GLN A 277 0.91 10.28 -17.77
C GLN A 277 1.20 9.59 -19.10
N SER A 278 0.55 8.45 -19.37
CA SER A 278 0.70 7.72 -20.62
C SER A 278 0.28 8.57 -21.81
N THR A 279 1.11 8.60 -22.84
CA THR A 279 0.84 9.29 -24.11
C THR A 279 0.17 8.35 -25.11
N LEU A 280 -0.34 8.91 -26.23
CA LEU A 280 -0.81 8.09 -27.34
C LEU A 280 0.26 7.14 -27.89
N HIS A 281 1.54 7.54 -27.78
CA HIS A 281 2.66 6.69 -28.16
C HIS A 281 2.79 5.46 -27.25
N ASP A 282 2.64 5.63 -25.95
CA ASP A 282 2.73 4.51 -24.98
C ASP A 282 1.59 3.51 -25.23
N PHE A 283 0.37 4.00 -25.48
CA PHE A 283 -0.74 3.14 -25.88
C PHE A 283 -0.49 2.43 -27.21
N ALA A 284 0.10 3.12 -28.19
CA ALA A 284 0.44 2.53 -29.49
C ALA A 284 1.48 1.41 -29.35
N VAL A 285 2.43 1.52 -28.40
CA VAL A 285 3.37 0.44 -28.06
C VAL A 285 2.60 -0.80 -27.60
N GLY A 286 1.68 -0.64 -26.63
CA GLY A 286 0.84 -1.75 -26.16
C GLY A 286 -0.02 -2.36 -27.26
N GLN A 287 -0.63 -1.52 -28.13
CA GLN A 287 -1.45 -1.97 -29.26
C GLN A 287 -0.63 -2.71 -30.35
N SER A 288 0.63 -2.36 -30.52
CA SER A 288 1.53 -3.00 -31.48
C SER A 288 2.20 -4.25 -30.91
N ALA A 289 2.09 -4.49 -29.61
CA ALA A 289 2.63 -5.67 -28.95
C ALA A 289 1.93 -6.94 -29.52
N THR A 290 2.75 -7.91 -29.84
CA THR A 290 2.31 -9.24 -30.29
C THR A 290 2.78 -10.27 -29.26
N PRO A 291 2.32 -11.52 -29.31
CA PRO A 291 2.85 -12.57 -28.43
C PRO A 291 4.38 -12.68 -28.42
N ALA A 292 5.04 -12.32 -29.52
CA ALA A 292 6.50 -12.30 -29.59
C ALA A 292 7.16 -11.20 -28.73
N ALA A 293 6.39 -10.15 -28.35
CA ALA A 293 6.91 -9.07 -27.52
C ALA A 293 6.98 -9.43 -26.02
N ALA A 294 6.37 -10.54 -25.60
CA ALA A 294 6.39 -11.03 -24.23
C ALA A 294 6.68 -12.53 -24.20
N GLN A 295 7.95 -12.89 -24.31
CA GLN A 295 8.44 -14.27 -24.31
C GLN A 295 9.59 -14.41 -23.32
N PHE A 296 9.56 -15.42 -22.49
CA PHE A 296 10.64 -15.68 -21.55
C PHE A 296 11.86 -16.25 -22.28
N VAL A 297 13.04 -15.78 -21.92
CA VAL A 297 14.32 -16.29 -22.50
C VAL A 297 14.57 -17.73 -22.10
N ASP A 298 14.08 -18.17 -20.94
CA ASP A 298 14.19 -19.53 -20.42
C ASP A 298 13.12 -19.83 -19.36
N ASP A 299 13.08 -21.07 -18.91
CA ASP A 299 12.14 -21.51 -17.86
C ASP A 299 12.43 -20.89 -16.49
N ALA A 300 13.67 -20.50 -16.18
CA ALA A 300 14.03 -19.85 -14.93
C ALA A 300 13.45 -18.44 -14.86
N ALA A 301 13.56 -17.65 -15.95
CA ALA A 301 12.96 -16.34 -16.05
C ALA A 301 11.43 -16.40 -15.90
N ARG A 302 10.80 -17.40 -16.54
CA ARG A 302 9.35 -17.62 -16.41
C ARG A 302 8.96 -18.00 -14.99
N ALA A 303 9.70 -18.92 -14.36
CA ALA A 303 9.43 -19.35 -13.00
C ALA A 303 9.56 -18.21 -12.00
N ALA A 304 10.58 -17.36 -12.11
CA ALA A 304 10.78 -16.23 -11.23
C ALA A 304 9.56 -15.26 -11.22
N LEU A 305 9.02 -14.93 -12.41
CA LEU A 305 7.82 -14.11 -12.50
C LEU A 305 6.58 -14.83 -11.95
N ALA A 306 6.38 -16.10 -12.32
CA ALA A 306 5.24 -16.89 -11.86
C ALA A 306 5.26 -17.12 -10.34
N ASP A 307 6.42 -17.35 -9.75
CA ASP A 307 6.59 -17.53 -8.30
C ASP A 307 6.29 -16.22 -7.57
N TYR A 308 6.75 -15.07 -8.10
CA TYR A 308 6.41 -13.76 -7.56
C TYR A 308 4.89 -13.53 -7.58
N GLU A 309 4.23 -13.74 -8.71
CA GLU A 309 2.78 -13.58 -8.84
C GLU A 309 2.03 -14.51 -7.87
N SER A 310 2.40 -15.79 -7.81
CA SER A 310 1.75 -16.77 -6.93
C SER A 310 1.95 -16.43 -5.44
N GLY A 311 3.11 -15.90 -5.09
CA GLY A 311 3.41 -15.37 -3.75
C GLY A 311 2.44 -14.26 -3.33
N GLY A 312 2.10 -13.36 -4.25
CA GLY A 312 1.17 -12.25 -4.04
C GLY A 312 -0.31 -12.60 -4.23
N ASN A 313 -0.66 -13.75 -4.79
CA ASN A 313 -2.06 -14.11 -5.05
C ASN A 313 -2.85 -14.38 -3.77
N LEU A 314 -4.11 -13.95 -3.77
CA LEU A 314 -5.08 -14.08 -2.68
C LEU A 314 -6.34 -14.84 -3.16
N PRO A 315 -7.10 -15.46 -2.24
CA PRO A 315 -6.89 -15.49 -0.80
C PRO A 315 -5.81 -16.49 -0.38
N LYS A 316 -5.19 -16.26 0.79
CA LYS A 316 -4.29 -17.22 1.45
C LYS A 316 -4.97 -17.92 2.63
N ILE A 317 -5.75 -17.17 3.40
CA ILE A 317 -6.46 -17.64 4.60
C ILE A 317 -7.85 -17.02 4.67
N ALA A 318 -8.73 -17.66 5.43
CA ALA A 318 -10.05 -17.10 5.70
C ALA A 318 -9.95 -15.78 6.47
N SER A 319 -10.72 -14.77 6.05
CA SER A 319 -10.94 -13.55 6.81
C SER A 319 -12.26 -13.62 7.58
N ASP A 320 -12.25 -13.22 8.87
CA ASP A 320 -13.46 -13.03 9.67
C ASP A 320 -14.17 -11.70 9.31
N ILE A 321 -13.56 -10.84 8.50
CA ILE A 321 -14.07 -9.53 8.12
C ILE A 321 -15.06 -9.69 6.95
N PRO A 322 -16.31 -9.21 7.10
CA PRO A 322 -17.28 -9.27 6.01
C PRO A 322 -16.77 -8.52 4.78
N THR A 323 -16.85 -9.15 3.63
CA THR A 323 -16.31 -8.60 2.37
C THR A 323 -17.41 -8.39 1.33
N PHE A 324 -17.36 -7.23 0.65
CA PHE A 324 -18.20 -6.90 -0.50
C PHE A 324 -17.30 -6.71 -1.73
N ILE A 325 -17.61 -7.44 -2.80
CA ILE A 325 -16.91 -7.31 -4.10
C ILE A 325 -17.85 -6.69 -5.12
N SER A 326 -17.37 -5.73 -5.91
CA SER A 326 -18.04 -5.21 -7.10
C SER A 326 -17.05 -5.22 -8.27
N ARG A 327 -17.37 -5.97 -9.33
CA ARG A 327 -16.45 -6.22 -10.46
C ARG A 327 -17.18 -6.34 -11.79
N GLY A 328 -16.45 -6.19 -12.89
CA GLY A 328 -16.96 -6.33 -14.24
C GLY A 328 -16.98 -7.78 -14.75
N ASP A 329 -17.91 -8.09 -15.65
CA ASP A 329 -18.01 -9.39 -16.36
C ASP A 329 -17.14 -9.45 -17.62
N LYS A 330 -16.52 -8.31 -18.03
CA LYS A 330 -15.66 -8.17 -19.21
C LYS A 330 -14.38 -7.40 -18.88
N ASP A 331 -13.87 -7.60 -17.67
CA ASP A 331 -12.61 -7.01 -17.24
C ASP A 331 -11.47 -7.66 -18.02
N ASP A 332 -10.76 -6.86 -18.81
CA ASP A 332 -9.62 -7.28 -19.64
C ASP A 332 -8.26 -6.94 -19.02
N LEU A 333 -8.27 -6.24 -17.88
CA LEU A 333 -7.06 -5.93 -17.10
C LEU A 333 -6.85 -6.97 -16.01
N VAL A 334 -7.85 -7.16 -15.14
CA VAL A 334 -7.92 -8.27 -14.19
C VAL A 334 -8.82 -9.34 -14.81
N ASN A 335 -8.20 -10.35 -15.40
CA ASN A 335 -8.92 -11.41 -16.10
C ASN A 335 -10.08 -11.96 -15.25
N THR A 336 -11.27 -12.04 -15.84
CA THR A 336 -12.49 -12.47 -15.14
C THR A 336 -12.39 -13.89 -14.58
N GLU A 337 -11.64 -14.78 -15.26
CA GLU A 337 -11.40 -16.13 -14.76
C GLU A 337 -10.56 -16.11 -13.48
N TRP A 338 -9.49 -15.31 -13.43
CA TRP A 338 -8.68 -15.14 -12.20
C TRP A 338 -9.52 -14.59 -11.05
N ALA A 339 -10.39 -13.60 -11.35
CA ALA A 339 -11.31 -13.07 -10.35
C ALA A 339 -12.33 -14.12 -9.87
N ASN A 340 -12.88 -14.96 -10.77
CA ASN A 340 -13.78 -16.05 -10.42
C ASN A 340 -13.11 -17.10 -9.54
N GLN A 341 -11.86 -17.46 -9.85
CA GLN A 341 -11.07 -18.39 -9.04
C GLN A 341 -10.83 -17.85 -7.63
N ALA A 342 -10.42 -16.58 -7.50
CA ALA A 342 -10.23 -15.96 -6.21
C ALA A 342 -11.51 -15.96 -5.37
N VAL A 343 -12.65 -15.57 -5.96
CA VAL A 343 -13.95 -15.58 -5.28
C VAL A 343 -14.35 -17.00 -4.85
N ALA A 344 -14.13 -18.01 -5.69
CA ALA A 344 -14.42 -19.40 -5.35
C ALA A 344 -13.54 -19.89 -4.19
N GLU A 345 -12.29 -19.51 -4.16
CA GLU A 345 -11.35 -19.84 -3.07
C GLU A 345 -11.75 -19.13 -1.76
N MET A 346 -12.13 -17.83 -1.79
CA MET A 346 -12.66 -17.10 -0.63
C MET A 346 -13.89 -17.81 -0.08
N CYS A 347 -14.79 -18.26 -0.95
CA CYS A 347 -15.98 -19.04 -0.55
C CYS A 347 -15.59 -20.37 0.09
N THR A 348 -14.61 -21.07 -0.46
CA THR A 348 -14.12 -22.36 0.07
C THR A 348 -13.50 -22.20 1.45
N LEU A 349 -12.78 -21.10 1.67
CA LEU A 349 -12.20 -20.75 2.97
C LEU A 349 -13.25 -20.30 3.99
N GLY A 350 -14.46 -19.97 3.55
CA GLY A 350 -15.58 -19.59 4.43
C GLY A 350 -15.69 -18.09 4.70
N THR A 351 -15.06 -17.25 3.90
CA THR A 351 -15.20 -15.79 3.99
C THR A 351 -16.67 -15.39 3.80
N ASN A 352 -17.19 -14.51 4.68
CA ASN A 352 -18.52 -13.96 4.51
C ASN A 352 -18.51 -12.89 3.41
N LEU A 353 -18.83 -13.30 2.21
CA LEU A 353 -18.62 -12.58 0.97
C LEU A 353 -19.92 -12.29 0.24
N VAL A 354 -20.10 -11.05 -0.20
CA VAL A 354 -21.12 -10.62 -1.18
C VAL A 354 -20.41 -10.21 -2.46
N ASP A 355 -20.51 -11.01 -3.52
CA ASP A 355 -19.95 -10.73 -4.84
C ASP A 355 -21.02 -10.21 -5.79
N THR A 356 -20.78 -9.03 -6.39
CA THR A 356 -21.65 -8.36 -7.34
C THR A 356 -20.92 -8.21 -8.67
N VAL A 357 -21.35 -8.98 -9.67
CA VAL A 357 -20.82 -8.91 -11.04
C VAL A 357 -21.70 -7.99 -11.87
N LEU A 358 -21.07 -7.00 -12.52
CA LEU A 358 -21.74 -5.96 -13.31
C LEU A 358 -21.34 -6.06 -14.79
N PRO A 359 -22.22 -5.70 -15.71
CA PRO A 359 -21.85 -5.62 -17.12
C PRO A 359 -20.77 -4.56 -17.36
N GLY A 360 -19.65 -4.94 -17.96
CA GLY A 360 -18.57 -4.03 -18.35
C GLY A 360 -17.18 -4.49 -17.93
N GLY A 361 -16.19 -3.62 -18.17
CA GLY A 361 -14.76 -3.84 -17.89
C GLY A 361 -14.37 -3.47 -16.48
N HIS A 362 -13.07 -3.10 -16.31
CA HIS A 362 -12.44 -2.83 -15.02
C HIS A 362 -13.15 -1.77 -14.16
N GLU A 363 -13.77 -0.76 -14.78
CA GLU A 363 -14.47 0.34 -14.10
C GLU A 363 -15.98 0.09 -13.92
N ALA A 364 -16.49 -1.13 -14.18
CA ALA A 364 -17.92 -1.45 -14.11
C ALA A 364 -18.55 -1.15 -12.75
N TRP A 365 -17.78 -1.29 -11.66
CA TRP A 365 -18.22 -1.00 -10.29
C TRP A 365 -18.77 0.43 -10.12
N ARG A 366 -18.32 1.40 -10.94
CA ARG A 366 -18.78 2.80 -10.89
C ARG A 366 -20.27 2.94 -11.17
N ALA A 367 -20.84 2.05 -12.00
CA ALA A 367 -22.27 2.07 -12.33
C ALA A 367 -23.16 1.78 -11.11
N ARG A 368 -22.62 1.18 -10.07
CA ARG A 368 -23.32 0.83 -8.84
C ARG A 368 -22.56 1.31 -7.59
N GLY A 369 -21.97 2.48 -7.66
CA GLY A 369 -21.37 3.16 -6.51
C GLY A 369 -22.36 3.36 -5.35
N ASP A 370 -23.68 3.39 -5.62
CA ASP A 370 -24.74 3.40 -4.63
C ASP A 370 -24.69 2.17 -3.70
N LEU A 371 -24.47 0.97 -4.26
CA LEU A 371 -24.36 -0.27 -3.46
C LEU A 371 -23.14 -0.22 -2.54
N VAL A 372 -22.00 0.28 -3.06
CA VAL A 372 -20.78 0.46 -2.30
C VAL A 372 -21.03 1.41 -1.12
N ALA A 373 -21.60 2.59 -1.39
CA ALA A 373 -21.87 3.61 -0.39
C ALA A 373 -22.83 3.10 0.71
N HIS A 374 -23.92 2.40 0.32
CA HIS A 374 -24.87 1.79 1.25
C HIS A 374 -24.21 0.71 2.10
N TRP A 375 -23.41 -0.18 1.48
CA TRP A 375 -22.74 -1.26 2.22
C TRP A 375 -21.79 -0.70 3.30
N ILE A 376 -20.98 0.31 2.97
CA ILE A 376 -20.08 0.97 3.92
C ILE A 376 -20.89 1.62 5.06
N THR A 377 -21.98 2.34 4.72
CA THR A 377 -22.85 2.98 5.72
C THR A 377 -23.44 1.94 6.70
N ASP A 378 -23.88 0.80 6.17
CA ASP A 378 -24.44 -0.28 6.97
C ASP A 378 -23.42 -0.91 7.93
N ARG A 379 -22.14 -0.99 7.53
CA ARG A 379 -21.07 -1.46 8.44
C ARG A 379 -20.88 -0.51 9.61
N PHE A 380 -20.75 0.80 9.35
CA PHE A 380 -20.63 1.80 10.41
C PHE A 380 -21.88 1.88 11.30
N ALA A 381 -23.06 1.61 10.74
CA ALA A 381 -24.32 1.58 11.49
C ALA A 381 -24.51 0.27 12.29
N GLY A 382 -23.60 -0.68 12.23
CA GLY A 382 -23.69 -1.97 12.92
C GLY A 382 -24.85 -2.85 12.44
N LYS A 383 -25.35 -2.64 11.21
CA LYS A 383 -26.42 -3.47 10.65
C LYS A 383 -25.92 -4.88 10.37
N PRO A 384 -26.81 -5.88 10.38
CA PRO A 384 -26.45 -7.24 10.01
C PRO A 384 -25.77 -7.31 8.63
N VAL A 385 -24.77 -8.17 8.52
CA VAL A 385 -24.13 -8.45 7.22
C VAL A 385 -25.13 -9.16 6.33
N PRO A 386 -25.28 -8.79 5.03
CA PRO A 386 -26.11 -9.53 4.10
C PRO A 386 -25.68 -10.99 3.99
N ALA A 387 -26.61 -11.86 3.59
CA ALA A 387 -26.28 -13.26 3.34
C ALA A 387 -25.19 -13.39 2.28
N THR A 388 -24.25 -14.30 2.51
CA THR A 388 -23.17 -14.57 1.54
C THR A 388 -23.71 -15.01 0.18
N THR A 389 -23.07 -14.59 -0.89
CA THR A 389 -23.33 -15.08 -2.25
C THR A 389 -22.62 -16.40 -2.55
N CYS A 390 -21.76 -16.88 -1.65
CA CYS A 390 -21.14 -18.19 -1.76
C CYS A 390 -22.21 -19.29 -1.79
N ARG A 391 -22.25 -20.03 -2.89
CA ARG A 391 -23.11 -21.21 -2.99
C ARG A 391 -22.48 -22.34 -2.17
N ARG A 392 -23.27 -22.89 -1.26
CA ARG A 392 -22.91 -24.11 -0.52
C ARG A 392 -23.09 -25.34 -1.40
#